data_da15a5e1fc273e15992a0d125e9aaf33
#
_entry.id   da15a5e1fc273e15992a0d125e9aaf33
#
_cell.length_a   1.000
_cell.length_b   1.000
_cell.length_c   1.000
_cell.angle_alpha   90.00
_cell.angle_beta   90.00
_cell.angle_gamma   90.00
#
_symmetry.space_group_name_H-M   'P 1'
#
loop_
_entity.id
_entity.type
_entity.pdbx_description
1 polymer ?
#
loop_
_entity_poly.entity_id
_entity_poly.type
_entity_poly.pdbx_seq_one_letter_code
_entity_poly.pdbx_strand_id
1 'polypeptide(L)'
;MLITEENYAVFEKVVYNDDFDKFKEIVLSLEDINITNKYGWTLLHITIRRDRRNMVEFLLNNGADINKIDGVGWTPLMEAIMDEMTELVKLLVERGADKSIVNERGATAPMLAQKFGRVSMYEYLS
;
A
#
# COMPACT_ATOMS: atom_id res chain seq x y z
N MET A 1 -20.19 -2.33 -10.99
CA MET A 1 -19.19 -2.43 -12.05
C MET A 1 -18.12 -3.45 -11.64
N LEU A 2 -17.86 -4.40 -12.50
CA LEU A 2 -16.77 -5.34 -12.23
C LEU A 2 -15.43 -4.66 -12.51
N ILE A 3 -14.57 -4.58 -11.51
CA ILE A 3 -13.23 -4.03 -11.70
C ILE A 3 -12.29 -5.17 -12.11
N THR A 4 -11.65 -4.99 -13.24
CA THR A 4 -10.68 -5.92 -13.79
C THR A 4 -9.32 -5.22 -13.91
N GLU A 5 -8.29 -5.99 -14.23
CA GLU A 5 -6.97 -5.42 -14.51
C GLU A 5 -7.04 -4.35 -15.61
N GLU A 6 -7.90 -4.55 -16.60
CA GLU A 6 -8.03 -3.63 -17.74
C GLU A 6 -8.65 -2.29 -17.36
N ASN A 7 -9.60 -2.26 -16.41
CA ASN A 7 -10.27 -1.02 -16.02
C ASN A 7 -9.80 -0.49 -14.66
N TYR A 8 -8.68 -0.97 -14.18
CA TYR A 8 -8.08 -0.56 -12.92
C TYR A 8 -7.77 0.95 -12.87
N ALA A 9 -7.59 1.56 -14.03
CA ALA A 9 -7.33 3.01 -14.14
C ALA A 9 -8.43 3.87 -13.52
N VAL A 10 -9.65 3.35 -13.38
CA VAL A 10 -10.73 4.04 -12.66
C VAL A 10 -10.32 4.31 -11.20
N PHE A 11 -9.71 3.33 -10.54
CA PHE A 11 -9.20 3.49 -9.19
C PHE A 11 -8.09 4.53 -9.11
N GLU A 12 -7.15 4.46 -10.04
CA GLU A 12 -6.03 5.38 -10.05
C GLU A 12 -6.53 6.83 -10.13
N LYS A 13 -7.54 7.09 -10.95
CA LYS A 13 -8.15 8.41 -11.09
C LYS A 13 -8.86 8.85 -9.81
N VAL A 14 -9.64 7.97 -9.21
CA VAL A 14 -10.37 8.25 -7.97
C VAL A 14 -9.40 8.54 -6.83
N VAL A 15 -8.32 7.78 -6.73
CA VAL A 15 -7.26 7.99 -5.73
C VAL A 15 -6.52 9.31 -5.99
N TYR A 16 -6.16 9.57 -7.25
CA TYR A 16 -5.48 10.80 -7.63
C TYR A 16 -6.31 12.04 -7.27
N ASN A 17 -7.62 11.99 -7.54
CA ASN A 17 -8.54 13.10 -7.27
C ASN A 17 -8.95 13.21 -5.80
N ASP A 18 -8.50 12.28 -4.96
CA ASP A 18 -8.84 12.21 -3.53
C ASP A 18 -10.36 12.18 -3.29
N ASP A 19 -11.09 11.50 -4.16
CA ASP A 19 -12.54 11.36 -4.05
C ASP A 19 -12.87 10.18 -3.14
N PHE A 20 -12.87 10.43 -1.84
CA PHE A 20 -13.03 9.38 -0.85
C PHE A 20 -14.39 8.71 -0.90
N ASP A 21 -15.46 9.48 -1.13
CA ASP A 21 -16.81 8.91 -1.20
C ASP A 21 -16.95 7.93 -2.37
N LYS A 22 -16.44 8.32 -3.53
CA LYS A 22 -16.43 7.44 -4.70
C LYS A 22 -15.53 6.22 -4.48
N PHE A 23 -14.39 6.42 -3.85
CA PHE A 23 -13.46 5.35 -3.49
C PHE A 23 -14.15 4.30 -2.62
N LYS A 24 -14.83 4.72 -1.54
CA LYS A 24 -15.56 3.80 -0.67
C LYS A 24 -16.62 3.00 -1.42
N GLU A 25 -17.40 3.69 -2.25
CA GLU A 25 -18.45 3.05 -3.05
C GLU A 25 -17.88 1.95 -3.94
N ILE A 26 -16.77 2.23 -4.63
CA ILE A 26 -16.15 1.26 -5.54
C ILE A 26 -15.54 0.10 -4.75
N VAL A 27 -14.81 0.38 -3.67
CA VAL A 27 -14.17 -0.67 -2.86
C VAL A 27 -15.21 -1.65 -2.30
N LEU A 28 -16.33 -1.13 -1.80
CA LEU A 28 -17.39 -1.98 -1.24
C LEU A 28 -18.09 -2.84 -2.30
N SER A 29 -17.94 -2.51 -3.58
CA SER A 29 -18.49 -3.30 -4.67
C SER A 29 -17.55 -4.38 -5.20
N LEU A 30 -16.29 -4.40 -4.73
CA LEU A 30 -15.30 -5.36 -5.23
C LEU A 30 -15.53 -6.76 -4.68
N GLU A 31 -15.36 -7.77 -5.53
CA GLU A 31 -15.30 -9.17 -5.09
C GLU A 31 -13.95 -9.47 -4.40
N ASP A 32 -12.87 -8.84 -4.87
CA ASP A 32 -11.53 -9.02 -4.32
C ASP A 32 -10.89 -7.65 -4.07
N ILE A 33 -10.79 -7.28 -2.79
CA ILE A 33 -10.17 -6.02 -2.37
C ILE A 33 -8.66 -6.00 -2.68
N ASN A 34 -8.06 -7.17 -2.89
CA ASN A 34 -6.63 -7.31 -3.18
C ASN A 34 -6.34 -7.38 -4.69
N ILE A 35 -7.29 -6.95 -5.52
CA ILE A 35 -7.11 -6.90 -6.97
C ILE A 35 -5.88 -6.06 -7.32
N THR A 36 -5.14 -6.50 -8.35
CA THR A 36 -3.91 -5.82 -8.79
C THR A 36 -4.05 -5.33 -10.22
N ASN A 37 -3.25 -4.32 -10.54
CA ASN A 37 -3.07 -3.91 -11.94
C ASN A 37 -2.01 -4.78 -12.63
N LYS A 38 -1.66 -4.45 -13.86
CA LYS A 38 -0.68 -5.20 -14.64
C LYS A 38 0.73 -5.25 -14.04
N TYR A 39 1.05 -4.35 -13.11
CA TYR A 39 2.33 -4.32 -12.41
C TYR A 39 2.30 -5.06 -11.07
N GLY A 40 1.16 -5.65 -10.73
CA GLY A 40 0.95 -6.29 -9.43
C GLY A 40 0.68 -5.32 -8.29
N TRP A 41 0.43 -4.04 -8.57
CA TRP A 41 0.11 -3.06 -7.53
C TRP A 41 -1.32 -3.25 -7.03
N THR A 42 -1.46 -3.35 -5.72
CA THR A 42 -2.78 -3.37 -5.07
C THR A 42 -3.28 -1.94 -4.85
N LEU A 43 -4.53 -1.84 -4.40
CA LEU A 43 -5.08 -0.55 -3.99
C LEU A 43 -4.28 0.07 -2.84
N LEU A 44 -3.72 -0.75 -1.93
CA LEU A 44 -2.84 -0.27 -0.87
C LEU A 44 -1.59 0.41 -1.43
N HIS A 45 -0.92 -0.21 -2.40
CA HIS A 45 0.26 0.38 -3.01
C HIS A 45 -0.06 1.76 -3.61
N ILE A 46 -1.17 1.86 -4.33
CA ILE A 46 -1.55 3.09 -5.02
C ILE A 46 -1.95 4.19 -4.04
N THR A 47 -2.74 3.85 -3.03
CA THR A 47 -3.17 4.84 -2.04
C THR A 47 -2.01 5.35 -1.18
N ILE A 48 -1.04 4.47 -0.87
CA ILE A 48 0.18 4.85 -0.17
C ILE A 48 1.01 5.80 -1.02
N ARG A 49 1.22 5.48 -2.31
CA ARG A 49 2.01 6.32 -3.20
C ARG A 49 1.43 7.74 -3.33
N ARG A 50 0.11 7.87 -3.21
CA ARG A 50 -0.58 9.16 -3.27
C ARG A 50 -0.79 9.80 -1.90
N ASP A 51 -0.29 9.18 -0.84
CA ASP A 51 -0.45 9.64 0.54
C ASP A 51 -1.92 9.85 0.92
N ARG A 52 -2.78 8.90 0.55
CA ARG A 52 -4.21 8.94 0.84
C ARG A 52 -4.51 8.14 2.11
N ARG A 53 -4.14 8.70 3.26
CA ARG A 53 -4.25 8.02 4.55
C ARG A 53 -5.64 7.47 4.84
N ASN A 54 -6.69 8.25 4.58
CA ASN A 54 -8.06 7.81 4.81
C ASN A 54 -8.41 6.57 3.97
N MET A 55 -7.93 6.54 2.73
CA MET A 55 -8.16 5.41 1.85
C MET A 55 -7.39 4.18 2.30
N VAL A 56 -6.14 4.35 2.77
CA VAL A 56 -5.34 3.27 3.33
C VAL A 56 -6.07 2.65 4.54
N GLU A 57 -6.51 3.48 5.47
CA GLU A 57 -7.23 3.00 6.65
C GLU A 57 -8.52 2.27 6.27
N PHE A 58 -9.27 2.81 5.30
CA PHE A 58 -10.50 2.18 4.83
C PHE A 58 -10.23 0.80 4.23
N LEU A 59 -9.19 0.67 3.42
CA LEU A 59 -8.82 -0.62 2.84
C LEU A 59 -8.47 -1.64 3.92
N LEU A 60 -7.65 -1.25 4.89
CA LEU A 60 -7.26 -2.14 5.98
C LEU A 60 -8.45 -2.54 6.84
N ASN A 61 -9.37 -1.62 7.11
CA ASN A 61 -10.59 -1.89 7.87
C ASN A 61 -11.54 -2.84 7.14
N ASN A 62 -11.41 -2.96 5.83
CA ASN A 62 -12.26 -3.83 5.00
C ASN A 62 -11.53 -5.07 4.49
N GLY A 63 -10.44 -5.45 5.14
CA GLY A 63 -9.80 -6.75 4.92
C GLY A 63 -8.72 -6.79 3.83
N ALA A 64 -8.21 -5.64 3.38
CA ALA A 64 -7.09 -5.64 2.44
C ALA A 64 -5.88 -6.34 3.07
N ASP A 65 -5.17 -7.13 2.25
CA ASP A 65 -3.96 -7.82 2.69
C ASP A 65 -2.81 -6.82 2.82
N ILE A 66 -2.46 -6.51 4.06
CA ILE A 66 -1.42 -5.53 4.38
C ILE A 66 -0.04 -5.94 3.88
N ASN A 67 0.16 -7.23 3.61
CA ASN A 67 1.45 -7.80 3.19
C ASN A 67 1.47 -8.22 1.72
N LYS A 68 0.47 -7.85 0.94
CA LYS A 68 0.41 -8.23 -0.48
C LYS A 68 1.56 -7.58 -1.24
N ILE A 69 2.40 -8.42 -1.88
CA ILE A 69 3.53 -7.94 -2.66
C ILE A 69 3.11 -7.57 -4.08
N ASP A 70 3.82 -6.62 -4.67
CA ASP A 70 3.66 -6.29 -6.10
C ASP A 70 4.49 -7.22 -6.99
N GLY A 71 4.58 -6.89 -8.29
CA GLY A 71 5.26 -7.73 -9.28
C GLY A 71 6.77 -7.90 -9.06
N VAL A 72 7.40 -7.09 -8.19
CA VAL A 72 8.84 -7.18 -7.88
C VAL A 72 9.09 -7.46 -6.40
N GLY A 73 8.08 -7.95 -5.69
CA GLY A 73 8.21 -8.36 -4.31
C GLY A 73 8.12 -7.24 -3.28
N TRP A 74 7.63 -6.05 -3.66
CA TRP A 74 7.50 -4.93 -2.74
C TRP A 74 6.20 -5.02 -1.95
N THR A 75 6.32 -4.88 -0.63
CA THR A 75 5.16 -4.79 0.26
C THR A 75 4.66 -3.34 0.32
N PRO A 76 3.41 -3.12 0.78
CA PRO A 76 2.96 -1.76 1.06
C PRO A 76 3.87 -0.99 2.03
N LEU A 77 4.42 -1.68 3.04
CA LEU A 77 5.34 -1.07 3.99
C LEU A 77 6.62 -0.58 3.30
N MET A 78 7.19 -1.39 2.41
CA MET A 78 8.37 -0.98 1.63
C MET A 78 8.09 0.24 0.78
N GLU A 79 6.92 0.31 0.15
CA GLU A 79 6.52 1.48 -0.64
C GLU A 79 6.46 2.73 0.22
N ALA A 80 5.84 2.66 1.39
CA ALA A 80 5.74 3.79 2.30
C ALA A 80 7.13 4.27 2.75
N ILE A 81 8.06 3.36 2.99
CA ILE A 81 9.44 3.69 3.37
C ILE A 81 10.14 4.45 2.24
N MET A 82 10.04 3.95 1.02
CA MET A 82 10.73 4.56 -0.12
C MET A 82 10.16 5.92 -0.48
N ASP A 83 8.85 6.10 -0.30
CA ASP A 83 8.18 7.37 -0.57
C ASP A 83 8.26 8.37 0.60
N GLU A 84 9.02 8.03 1.64
CA GLU A 84 9.27 8.88 2.82
C GLU A 84 8.00 9.23 3.62
N MET A 85 7.05 8.32 3.64
CA MET A 85 5.75 8.54 4.30
C MET A 85 5.76 7.99 5.73
N THR A 86 6.42 8.70 6.65
CA THR A 86 6.65 8.24 8.03
C THR A 86 5.35 7.89 8.75
N GLU A 87 4.30 8.72 8.61
CA GLU A 87 3.03 8.46 9.28
C GLU A 87 2.34 7.20 8.76
N LEU A 88 2.45 6.91 7.45
CA LEU A 88 1.94 5.67 6.88
C LEU A 88 2.76 4.45 7.32
N VAL A 89 4.08 4.60 7.45
CA VAL A 89 4.93 3.53 8.00
C VAL A 89 4.47 3.17 9.42
N LYS A 90 4.26 4.18 10.25
CA LYS A 90 3.75 3.98 11.61
C LYS A 90 2.39 3.26 11.60
N LEU A 91 1.46 3.73 10.78
CA LEU A 91 0.14 3.12 10.66
C LEU A 91 0.23 1.65 10.24
N LEU A 92 1.01 1.35 9.21
CA LEU A 92 1.16 -0.01 8.70
C LEU A 92 1.76 -0.95 9.75
N VAL A 93 2.79 -0.49 10.47
CA VAL A 93 3.40 -1.29 11.54
C VAL A 93 2.41 -1.52 12.68
N GLU A 94 1.65 -0.50 13.09
CA GLU A 94 0.61 -0.63 14.12
C GLU A 94 -0.49 -1.61 13.71
N ARG A 95 -0.75 -1.72 12.41
CA ARG A 95 -1.75 -2.65 11.87
C ARG A 95 -1.17 -4.03 11.56
N GLY A 96 0.06 -4.31 11.97
CA GLY A 96 0.65 -5.65 11.89
C GLY A 96 1.39 -5.98 10.60
N ALA A 97 1.85 -4.99 9.85
CA ALA A 97 2.66 -5.24 8.65
C ALA A 97 3.88 -6.10 9.01
N ASP A 98 4.15 -7.10 8.18
CA ASP A 98 5.28 -8.01 8.36
C ASP A 98 6.57 -7.34 7.87
N LYS A 99 7.45 -7.01 8.82
CA LYS A 99 8.74 -6.35 8.54
C LYS A 99 9.80 -7.30 8.01
N SER A 100 9.55 -8.60 8.03
CA SER A 100 10.54 -9.63 7.68
C SER A 100 10.46 -10.09 6.22
N ILE A 101 9.46 -9.66 5.47
CA ILE A 101 9.30 -10.05 4.06
C ILE A 101 10.50 -9.51 3.27
N VAL A 102 11.05 -10.37 2.41
CA VAL A 102 12.23 -10.07 1.59
C VAL A 102 11.79 -9.84 0.15
N ASN A 103 12.18 -8.72 -0.44
CA ASN A 103 11.89 -8.44 -1.86
C ASN A 103 12.85 -9.20 -2.79
N GLU A 104 12.69 -9.04 -4.11
CA GLU A 104 13.52 -9.73 -5.10
C GLU A 104 15.02 -9.41 -4.98
N ARG A 105 15.38 -8.28 -4.37
CA ARG A 105 16.77 -7.86 -4.18
C ARG A 105 17.34 -8.30 -2.83
N GLY A 106 16.60 -9.10 -2.08
CA GLY A 106 17.03 -9.59 -0.78
C GLY A 106 16.90 -8.59 0.36
N ALA A 107 16.11 -7.52 0.19
CA ALA A 107 15.96 -6.48 1.20
C ALA A 107 14.65 -6.63 1.98
N THR A 108 14.73 -6.40 3.28
CA THR A 108 13.57 -6.25 4.17
C THR A 108 13.24 -4.77 4.36
N ALA A 109 12.09 -4.47 4.96
CA ALA A 109 11.71 -3.09 5.27
C ALA A 109 12.76 -2.36 6.13
N PRO A 110 13.25 -2.92 7.26
CA PRO A 110 14.29 -2.26 8.03
C PRO A 110 15.58 -2.01 7.24
N MET A 111 15.97 -2.96 6.40
CA MET A 111 17.16 -2.80 5.55
C MET A 111 17.02 -1.65 4.56
N LEU A 112 15.84 -1.47 3.98
CA LEU A 112 15.58 -0.35 3.08
C LEU A 112 15.65 0.99 3.81
N ALA A 113 15.06 1.06 5.00
CA ALA A 113 15.09 2.29 5.81
C ALA A 113 16.54 2.68 6.14
N GLN A 114 17.38 1.72 6.51
CA GLN A 114 18.80 1.95 6.79
C GLN A 114 19.55 2.40 5.54
N LYS A 115 19.38 1.67 4.45
CA LYS A 115 20.10 1.95 3.19
C LYS A 115 19.82 3.36 2.67
N PHE A 116 18.58 3.82 2.80
CA PHE A 116 18.15 5.11 2.25
C PHE A 116 18.05 6.21 3.32
N GLY A 117 18.56 5.95 4.53
CA GLY A 117 18.65 6.97 5.58
C GLY A 117 17.30 7.46 6.12
N ARG A 118 16.31 6.59 6.19
CA ARG A 118 14.97 6.94 6.70
C ARG A 118 14.94 6.95 8.22
N VAL A 119 15.73 7.82 8.83
CA VAL A 119 15.98 7.85 10.29
C VAL A 119 14.68 7.98 11.09
N SER A 120 13.74 8.80 10.63
CA SER A 120 12.46 9.00 11.32
C SER A 120 11.62 7.73 11.44
N MET A 121 11.95 6.70 10.68
CA MET A 121 11.20 5.44 10.66
C MET A 121 11.84 4.34 11.51
N TYR A 122 13.07 4.52 11.98
CA TYR A 122 13.81 3.45 12.66
C TYR A 122 13.08 2.93 13.89
N GLU A 123 12.48 3.81 14.68
CA GLU A 123 11.78 3.40 15.91
C GLU A 123 10.58 2.48 15.63
N TYR A 124 9.95 2.60 14.45
CA TYR A 124 8.81 1.76 14.08
C TYR A 124 9.23 0.44 13.47
N LEU A 125 10.47 0.33 13.01
CA LEU A 125 10.94 -0.82 12.24
C LEU A 125 11.88 -1.75 13.02
N SER A 126 12.18 -1.40 14.24
CA SER A 126 13.05 -2.21 15.11
C SER A 126 12.34 -3.43 15.69
#